data_f9a76aca5c426b2a72fbae91819af84c
#
_entry.id   f9a76aca5c426b2a72fbae91819af84c
#
_cell.length_a   1.000
_cell.length_b   1.000
_cell.length_c   1.000
_cell.angle_alpha   90.00
_cell.angle_beta   90.00
_cell.angle_gamma   90.00
#
_symmetry.space_group_name_H-M   'P 1'
#
loop_
_entity.id
_entity.type
_entity.pdbx_description
1 polymer ?
#
loop_
_entity_poly.entity_id
_entity_poly.type
_entity_poly.pdbx_seq_one_letter_code
_entity_poly.pdbx_strand_id
1 'polypeptide(L)'
;MNDKLKIIVFIGIIICIIIGILFLLERRSTSYTDTTQIEKAAVSQGQKVTKKTEPSKDADLHEIYLAGGCFWGVEEYFSRVAGVTDAVSGYANGRGETTQYELIGQTGHAETVHVTYDANQISLKEILLHYFRIINPTSKNKQGNDVGTQYRTGVYYKDEQDLEVINQVFEQVAQKYDQPLAVEKEALSNFIVAEDYHQDYLQKNPNGYCHINVNQASYPVIDASQYPKPSDDELKKLLSPEEYAVTQNGQTERAFSNRYWDQFEAGIYVDVATYKEDKSYNMVRTEVRSRTGDSHLGHVFTDGPQDKGGLRYCINSLSIHFIPKDQMEEKGYGYLLDYVE
;
A
#
# COMPACT_ATOMS: atom_id res chain seq x y z
N MET A 1 -62.91 -27.78 -5.94
CA MET A 1 -61.90 -26.98 -6.66
C MET A 1 -61.45 -27.82 -7.84
N ASN A 2 -61.63 -27.33 -9.03
CA ASN A 2 -61.44 -28.11 -10.25
C ASN A 2 -59.95 -28.40 -10.49
N ASP A 3 -59.58 -29.58 -10.97
CA ASP A 3 -58.17 -29.99 -11.08
C ASP A 3 -57.33 -29.03 -11.95
N LYS A 4 -57.94 -28.40 -12.92
CA LYS A 4 -57.31 -27.31 -13.69
C LYS A 4 -56.93 -26.09 -12.83
N LEU A 5 -57.70 -25.75 -11.79
CA LEU A 5 -57.41 -24.65 -10.90
C LEU A 5 -56.26 -24.99 -9.94
N LYS A 6 -56.14 -26.24 -9.52
CA LYS A 6 -54.99 -26.72 -8.70
C LYS A 6 -53.67 -26.67 -9.48
N ILE A 7 -53.71 -27.04 -10.76
CA ILE A 7 -52.52 -26.99 -11.63
C ILE A 7 -52.06 -25.55 -11.87
N ILE A 8 -52.98 -24.60 -12.09
CA ILE A 8 -52.64 -23.17 -12.28
C ILE A 8 -52.05 -22.58 -11.01
N VAL A 9 -52.56 -22.89 -9.82
CA VAL A 9 -52.02 -22.42 -8.53
C VAL A 9 -50.66 -23.03 -8.28
N PHE A 10 -50.43 -24.31 -8.62
CA PHE A 10 -49.14 -24.98 -8.44
C PHE A 10 -48.06 -24.41 -9.35
N ILE A 11 -48.41 -24.12 -10.62
CA ILE A 11 -47.50 -23.47 -11.59
C ILE A 11 -47.18 -22.04 -11.14
N GLY A 12 -48.15 -21.27 -10.62
CA GLY A 12 -47.95 -19.93 -10.10
C GLY A 12 -46.96 -19.90 -8.91
N ILE A 13 -47.09 -20.86 -7.99
CA ILE A 13 -46.17 -20.98 -6.84
C ILE A 13 -44.74 -21.35 -7.29
N ILE A 14 -44.58 -22.25 -8.26
CA ILE A 14 -43.25 -22.61 -8.81
C ILE A 14 -42.61 -21.42 -9.50
N ILE A 15 -43.34 -20.63 -10.28
CA ILE A 15 -42.83 -19.41 -10.92
C ILE A 15 -42.42 -18.38 -9.89
N CYS A 16 -43.15 -18.15 -8.82
CA CYS A 16 -42.77 -17.24 -7.74
C CYS A 16 -41.50 -17.71 -6.98
N ILE A 17 -41.37 -19.03 -6.79
CA ILE A 17 -40.15 -19.60 -6.17
C ILE A 17 -38.93 -19.42 -7.09
N ILE A 18 -39.08 -19.66 -8.41
CA ILE A 18 -37.99 -19.49 -9.37
C ILE A 18 -37.58 -18.01 -9.48
N ILE A 19 -38.54 -17.07 -9.53
CA ILE A 19 -38.26 -15.64 -9.52
C ILE A 19 -37.60 -15.22 -8.23
N GLY A 20 -38.03 -15.74 -7.07
CA GLY A 20 -37.42 -15.50 -5.78
C GLY A 20 -35.96 -16.02 -5.71
N ILE A 21 -35.68 -17.20 -6.27
CA ILE A 21 -34.34 -17.78 -6.35
C ILE A 21 -33.46 -17.00 -7.32
N LEU A 22 -33.97 -16.57 -8.47
CA LEU A 22 -33.25 -15.70 -9.41
C LEU A 22 -32.89 -14.34 -8.77
N PHE A 23 -33.83 -13.74 -8.03
CA PHE A 23 -33.57 -12.49 -7.30
C PHE A 23 -32.56 -12.65 -6.16
N LEU A 24 -32.52 -13.83 -5.52
CA LEU A 24 -31.50 -14.16 -4.50
C LEU A 24 -30.15 -14.49 -5.13
N LEU A 25 -30.13 -15.05 -6.33
CA LEU A 25 -28.89 -15.31 -7.09
C LEU A 25 -28.31 -14.02 -7.68
N GLU A 26 -29.14 -13.11 -8.20
CA GLU A 26 -28.70 -11.77 -8.61
C GLU A 26 -28.15 -10.93 -7.44
N ARG A 27 -28.79 -11.00 -6.25
CA ARG A 27 -28.24 -10.34 -5.04
C ARG A 27 -26.94 -10.97 -4.54
N ARG A 28 -26.65 -12.24 -4.83
CA ARG A 28 -25.36 -12.87 -4.50
C ARG A 28 -24.24 -12.52 -5.48
N SER A 29 -24.59 -12.10 -6.72
CA SER A 29 -23.62 -11.74 -7.76
C SER A 29 -23.07 -10.30 -7.63
N THR A 30 -23.67 -9.44 -6.81
CA THR A 30 -23.32 -8.02 -6.73
C THR A 30 -22.46 -7.64 -5.51
N SER A 31 -21.91 -8.58 -4.76
CA SER A 31 -21.18 -8.26 -3.52
C SER A 31 -19.74 -8.77 -3.45
N TYR A 32 -19.14 -9.21 -4.53
CA TYR A 32 -17.69 -9.41 -4.58
C TYR A 32 -17.06 -8.14 -5.14
N THR A 33 -16.84 -7.16 -4.27
CA THR A 33 -16.00 -6.02 -4.61
C THR A 33 -14.57 -6.52 -4.54
N ASP A 34 -13.94 -6.67 -5.68
CA ASP A 34 -12.53 -6.98 -5.81
C ASP A 34 -11.73 -5.93 -5.03
N THR A 35 -11.02 -6.33 -3.98
CA THR A 35 -10.14 -5.46 -3.18
C THR A 35 -9.16 -4.70 -4.06
N THR A 36 -8.75 -5.28 -5.17
CA THR A 36 -7.92 -4.65 -6.21
C THR A 36 -8.58 -3.42 -6.85
N GLN A 37 -9.91 -3.37 -6.92
CA GLN A 37 -10.63 -2.20 -7.45
C GLN A 37 -10.69 -1.07 -6.42
N ILE A 38 -10.82 -1.41 -5.14
CA ILE A 38 -10.81 -0.44 -4.04
C ILE A 38 -9.44 0.20 -3.92
N GLU A 39 -8.36 -0.59 -3.97
CA GLU A 39 -6.99 -0.08 -3.96
C GLU A 39 -6.71 0.82 -5.18
N LYS A 40 -7.14 0.40 -6.39
CA LYS A 40 -6.96 1.21 -7.61
C LYS A 40 -7.72 2.53 -7.58
N ALA A 41 -8.91 2.56 -6.99
CA ALA A 41 -9.73 3.77 -6.93
C ALA A 41 -9.25 4.74 -5.82
N ALA A 42 -8.78 4.24 -4.67
CA ALA A 42 -8.20 5.07 -3.61
C ALA A 42 -6.99 5.87 -4.09
N VAL A 43 -6.26 5.34 -5.07
CA VAL A 43 -5.03 5.91 -5.62
C VAL A 43 -5.26 6.99 -6.68
N SER A 44 -6.46 7.09 -7.26
CA SER A 44 -6.72 8.06 -8.35
C SER A 44 -6.86 9.53 -7.89
N GLN A 45 -6.81 9.80 -6.58
CA GLN A 45 -7.12 11.12 -6.02
C GLN A 45 -5.91 12.01 -5.71
N GLY A 46 -4.66 11.57 -5.97
CA GLY A 46 -3.48 12.35 -5.64
C GLY A 46 -2.42 12.38 -6.75
N GLN A 47 -2.74 12.95 -7.92
CA GLN A 47 -1.72 13.14 -8.94
C GLN A 47 -1.02 14.49 -8.81
N LYS A 48 0.09 14.53 -8.06
CA LYS A 48 1.22 15.38 -8.39
C LYS A 48 2.36 14.46 -8.85
N VAL A 49 2.54 14.29 -10.15
CA VAL A 49 3.73 13.66 -10.72
C VAL A 49 4.89 14.59 -10.37
N THR A 50 5.68 14.22 -9.38
CA THR A 50 6.93 14.93 -9.10
C THR A 50 7.88 14.67 -10.26
N LYS A 51 8.26 15.76 -10.95
CA LYS A 51 9.27 15.75 -11.99
C LYS A 51 10.59 15.27 -11.38
N LYS A 52 11.34 14.40 -12.08
CA LYS A 52 12.71 13.97 -11.71
C LYS A 52 13.49 15.21 -11.26
N THR A 53 13.86 15.28 -10.00
CA THR A 53 14.55 16.44 -9.42
C THR A 53 16.01 16.31 -9.81
N GLU A 54 16.56 17.27 -10.53
CA GLU A 54 18.02 17.32 -10.74
C GLU A 54 18.70 17.44 -9.37
N PRO A 55 19.76 16.65 -9.10
CA PRO A 55 20.44 16.75 -7.82
C PRO A 55 20.97 18.16 -7.61
N SER A 56 20.80 18.70 -6.40
CA SER A 56 21.36 19.98 -6.04
C SER A 56 22.92 19.93 -6.12
N LYS A 57 23.59 21.08 -6.22
CA LYS A 57 25.07 21.11 -6.22
C LYS A 57 25.70 20.57 -4.93
N ASP A 58 24.91 20.53 -3.85
CA ASP A 58 25.31 20.08 -2.51
C ASP A 58 24.59 18.77 -2.13
N ALA A 59 24.17 17.97 -3.12
CA ALA A 59 23.49 16.69 -2.89
C ALA A 59 24.44 15.68 -2.22
N ASP A 60 23.99 15.03 -1.17
CA ASP A 60 24.66 13.90 -0.51
C ASP A 60 24.12 12.60 -1.12
N LEU A 61 24.79 12.14 -2.19
CA LEU A 61 24.29 11.02 -3.00
C LEU A 61 24.73 9.68 -2.40
N HIS A 62 23.74 8.85 -2.12
CA HIS A 62 23.87 7.47 -1.68
C HIS A 62 23.17 6.51 -2.66
N GLU A 63 23.46 5.22 -2.54
CA GLU A 63 22.91 4.18 -3.42
C GLU A 63 22.50 2.91 -2.68
N ILE A 64 21.48 2.24 -3.17
CA ILE A 64 21.04 0.92 -2.71
C ILE A 64 20.47 0.11 -3.90
N TYR A 65 20.52 -1.21 -3.83
CA TYR A 65 20.07 -2.10 -4.89
C TYR A 65 18.90 -2.94 -4.40
N LEU A 66 17.75 -2.82 -5.08
CA LEU A 66 16.47 -3.33 -4.61
C LEU A 66 15.86 -4.31 -5.64
N ALA A 67 15.83 -5.60 -5.28
CA ALA A 67 15.15 -6.64 -6.04
C ALA A 67 13.72 -6.80 -5.50
N GLY A 68 12.70 -6.56 -6.33
CA GLY A 68 11.31 -6.49 -5.91
C GLY A 68 10.32 -7.16 -6.87
N GLY A 69 10.71 -8.26 -7.52
CA GLY A 69 9.96 -8.87 -8.61
C GLY A 69 10.31 -8.22 -9.95
N CYS A 70 9.33 -8.01 -10.83
CA CYS A 70 9.56 -7.33 -12.11
C CYS A 70 10.12 -5.91 -11.90
N PHE A 71 11.32 -5.66 -12.39
CA PHE A 71 12.05 -4.40 -12.18
C PHE A 71 11.39 -3.19 -12.86
N TRP A 72 10.57 -3.34 -13.90
CA TRP A 72 9.86 -2.22 -14.53
C TRP A 72 8.97 -1.43 -13.55
N GLY A 73 8.25 -2.19 -12.67
CA GLY A 73 7.42 -1.57 -11.65
C GLY A 73 8.22 -0.94 -10.54
N VAL A 74 9.31 -1.58 -10.12
CA VAL A 74 10.22 -1.07 -9.07
C VAL A 74 10.93 0.20 -9.55
N GLU A 75 11.47 0.21 -10.79
CA GLU A 75 12.10 1.38 -11.41
C GLU A 75 11.13 2.55 -11.48
N GLU A 76 9.94 2.35 -12.09
CA GLU A 76 8.93 3.41 -12.21
C GLU A 76 8.45 3.93 -10.86
N TYR A 77 8.33 3.06 -9.85
CA TYR A 77 7.98 3.46 -8.50
C TYR A 77 9.06 4.38 -7.91
N PHE A 78 10.32 3.92 -7.89
CA PHE A 78 11.40 4.70 -7.28
C PHE A 78 11.74 5.97 -8.06
N SER A 79 11.59 6.00 -9.37
CA SER A 79 11.75 7.22 -10.16
C SER A 79 10.77 8.35 -9.79
N ARG A 80 9.68 8.01 -9.09
CA ARG A 80 8.65 8.96 -8.60
C ARG A 80 8.81 9.35 -7.13
N VAL A 81 9.66 8.66 -6.38
CA VAL A 81 9.89 8.96 -4.96
C VAL A 81 10.68 10.26 -4.84
N ALA A 82 10.18 11.21 -4.06
CA ALA A 82 10.89 12.46 -3.79
C ALA A 82 12.24 12.18 -3.10
N GLY A 83 13.31 12.84 -3.55
CA GLY A 83 14.67 12.60 -3.05
C GLY A 83 15.43 11.49 -3.79
N VAL A 84 14.77 10.64 -4.59
CA VAL A 84 15.43 9.72 -5.51
C VAL A 84 15.88 10.51 -6.74
N THR A 85 17.17 10.43 -7.05
CA THR A 85 17.78 11.13 -8.19
C THR A 85 17.89 10.26 -9.41
N ASP A 86 18.06 8.95 -9.26
CA ASP A 86 18.09 7.99 -10.35
C ASP A 86 17.60 6.59 -9.93
N ALA A 87 17.01 5.86 -10.89
CA ALA A 87 16.58 4.49 -10.73
C ALA A 87 16.86 3.75 -12.05
N VAL A 88 17.71 2.72 -12.00
CA VAL A 88 18.22 2.01 -13.17
C VAL A 88 17.95 0.53 -13.05
N SER A 89 17.22 -0.04 -14.01
CA SER A 89 16.96 -1.49 -14.08
C SER A 89 18.21 -2.28 -14.42
N GLY A 90 18.42 -3.41 -13.75
CA GLY A 90 19.57 -4.28 -13.95
C GLY A 90 19.41 -5.66 -13.35
N TYR A 91 20.50 -6.39 -13.28
CA TYR A 91 20.59 -7.76 -12.81
C TYR A 91 21.66 -7.87 -11.74
N ALA A 92 21.31 -8.36 -10.55
CA ALA A 92 22.22 -8.42 -9.40
C ALA A 92 22.38 -9.81 -8.81
N ASN A 93 23.50 -9.99 -8.09
CA ASN A 93 23.80 -11.13 -7.24
C ASN A 93 23.59 -12.49 -7.91
N GLY A 94 24.05 -12.60 -9.15
CA GLY A 94 24.12 -13.85 -9.90
C GLY A 94 25.55 -14.31 -10.13
N ARG A 95 25.70 -15.32 -10.99
CA ARG A 95 27.00 -15.90 -11.35
C ARG A 95 27.56 -15.25 -12.61
N GLY A 96 28.79 -14.74 -12.51
CA GLY A 96 29.51 -14.10 -13.63
C GLY A 96 29.33 -12.59 -13.68
N GLU A 97 30.21 -11.95 -14.44
CA GLU A 97 30.30 -10.49 -14.59
C GLU A 97 29.44 -9.93 -15.73
N THR A 98 28.81 -10.82 -16.49
CA THR A 98 27.96 -10.46 -17.63
C THR A 98 26.75 -11.37 -17.71
N THR A 99 25.60 -10.79 -18.05
CA THR A 99 24.36 -11.52 -18.35
C THR A 99 23.51 -10.70 -19.30
N GLN A 100 22.43 -11.28 -19.77
CA GLN A 100 21.37 -10.63 -20.54
C GLN A 100 20.03 -11.26 -20.15
N TYR A 101 18.92 -10.62 -20.48
CA TYR A 101 17.59 -11.00 -20.01
C TYR A 101 17.28 -12.50 -20.18
N GLU A 102 17.60 -13.08 -21.33
CA GLU A 102 17.32 -14.49 -21.65
C GLU A 102 18.14 -15.48 -20.81
N LEU A 103 19.21 -15.02 -20.18
CA LEU A 103 20.14 -15.84 -19.42
C LEU A 103 20.01 -15.74 -17.90
N ILE A 104 19.29 -14.72 -17.38
CA ILE A 104 19.22 -14.45 -15.93
C ILE A 104 18.70 -15.64 -15.13
N GLY A 105 17.79 -16.43 -15.67
CA GLY A 105 17.31 -17.68 -15.04
C GLY A 105 18.39 -18.75 -14.90
N GLN A 106 19.40 -18.76 -15.80
CA GLN A 106 20.52 -19.70 -15.77
C GLN A 106 21.68 -19.19 -14.91
N THR A 107 21.97 -17.89 -15.00
CA THR A 107 23.02 -17.23 -14.25
C THR A 107 22.61 -16.92 -12.81
N GLY A 108 21.31 -17.00 -12.50
CA GLY A 108 20.78 -16.82 -11.15
C GLY A 108 20.78 -15.37 -10.68
N HIS A 109 20.87 -14.40 -11.59
CA HIS A 109 20.70 -12.98 -11.23
C HIS A 109 19.25 -12.66 -10.89
N ALA A 110 19.05 -11.71 -9.97
CA ALA A 110 17.74 -11.13 -9.69
C ALA A 110 17.52 -9.89 -10.56
N GLU A 111 16.29 -9.69 -11.06
CA GLU A 111 15.86 -8.38 -11.53
C GLU A 111 15.93 -7.38 -10.37
N THR A 112 16.70 -6.33 -10.54
CA THR A 112 17.09 -5.42 -9.47
C THR A 112 17.11 -4.00 -10.00
N VAL A 113 16.70 -3.03 -9.17
CA VAL A 113 16.82 -1.60 -9.48
C VAL A 113 17.93 -1.01 -8.62
N HIS A 114 18.89 -0.36 -9.27
CA HIS A 114 19.86 0.50 -8.63
C HIS A 114 19.20 1.84 -8.36
N VAL A 115 19.04 2.20 -7.10
CA VAL A 115 18.42 3.46 -6.64
C VAL A 115 19.51 4.37 -6.12
N THR A 116 19.65 5.56 -6.73
CA THR A 116 20.49 6.66 -6.23
C THR A 116 19.58 7.72 -5.63
N TYR A 117 19.91 8.19 -4.43
CA TYR A 117 19.11 9.16 -3.70
C TYR A 117 19.95 10.21 -3.00
N ASP A 118 19.37 11.38 -2.75
CA ASP A 118 19.98 12.48 -1.98
C ASP A 118 19.61 12.33 -0.49
N ALA A 119 20.58 11.96 0.34
CA ALA A 119 20.37 11.74 1.78
C ALA A 119 19.96 13.00 2.55
N ASN A 120 20.12 14.20 1.95
CA ASN A 120 19.57 15.44 2.50
C ASN A 120 18.03 15.56 2.30
N GLN A 121 17.42 14.75 1.40
CA GLN A 121 16.01 14.80 1.06
C GLN A 121 15.24 13.55 1.53
N ILE A 122 15.86 12.37 1.47
CA ILE A 122 15.25 11.10 1.86
C ILE A 122 16.31 10.17 2.49
N SER A 123 15.99 9.60 3.63
CA SER A 123 16.89 8.67 4.32
C SER A 123 16.83 7.25 3.73
N LEU A 124 17.88 6.44 3.94
CA LEU A 124 17.87 5.01 3.61
C LEU A 124 16.69 4.28 4.26
N LYS A 125 16.34 4.65 5.50
CA LYS A 125 15.19 4.08 6.19
C LYS A 125 13.88 4.30 5.42
N GLU A 126 13.64 5.50 4.92
CA GLU A 126 12.46 5.82 4.13
C GLU A 126 12.48 5.11 2.78
N ILE A 127 13.62 5.03 2.09
CA ILE A 127 13.79 4.20 0.87
C ILE A 127 13.38 2.75 1.13
N LEU A 128 13.84 2.15 2.23
CA LEU A 128 13.48 0.78 2.59
C LEU A 128 12.01 0.62 2.98
N LEU A 129 11.41 1.62 3.64
CA LEU A 129 9.97 1.62 3.92
C LEU A 129 9.15 1.73 2.63
N HIS A 130 9.60 2.52 1.65
CA HIS A 130 9.01 2.54 0.30
C HIS A 130 9.13 1.16 -0.38
N TYR A 131 10.29 0.52 -0.28
CA TYR A 131 10.51 -0.82 -0.84
C TYR A 131 9.58 -1.87 -0.24
N PHE A 132 9.48 -1.94 1.09
CA PHE A 132 8.58 -2.88 1.76
C PHE A 132 7.08 -2.59 1.56
N ARG A 133 6.73 -1.38 1.11
CA ARG A 133 5.35 -1.04 0.72
C ARG A 133 4.91 -1.76 -0.57
N ILE A 134 5.84 -2.01 -1.50
CA ILE A 134 5.53 -2.47 -2.85
C ILE A 134 5.78 -3.96 -3.07
N ILE A 135 6.31 -4.68 -2.09
CA ILE A 135 6.58 -6.11 -2.19
C ILE A 135 5.74 -6.92 -1.20
N ASN A 136 5.57 -8.22 -1.49
CA ASN A 136 5.19 -9.20 -0.48
C ASN A 136 6.48 -9.81 0.13
N PRO A 137 6.87 -9.41 1.34
CA PRO A 137 8.18 -9.77 1.88
C PRO A 137 8.28 -11.23 2.38
N THR A 138 7.17 -11.97 2.45
CA THR A 138 7.15 -13.39 2.83
C THR A 138 7.06 -14.32 1.62
N SER A 139 6.91 -13.76 0.41
CA SER A 139 6.79 -14.54 -0.83
C SER A 139 8.16 -14.87 -1.40
N LYS A 140 8.48 -16.18 -1.48
CA LYS A 140 9.78 -16.64 -2.02
C LYS A 140 9.70 -16.79 -3.53
N ASN A 141 10.65 -16.18 -4.27
CA ASN A 141 10.79 -16.29 -5.72
C ASN A 141 9.50 -15.96 -6.50
N LYS A 142 8.69 -15.04 -5.96
CA LYS A 142 7.41 -14.66 -6.58
C LYS A 142 6.98 -13.29 -6.09
N GLN A 143 6.56 -12.40 -7.04
CA GLN A 143 5.85 -11.16 -6.75
C GLN A 143 4.72 -10.99 -7.75
N GLY A 144 3.49 -10.78 -7.25
CA GLY A 144 2.31 -10.76 -8.12
C GLY A 144 2.16 -12.06 -8.94
N ASN A 145 2.11 -11.94 -10.25
CA ASN A 145 2.04 -13.07 -11.19
C ASN A 145 3.41 -13.57 -11.64
N ASP A 146 4.49 -12.87 -11.32
CA ASP A 146 5.85 -13.20 -11.74
C ASP A 146 6.43 -14.28 -10.83
N VAL A 147 6.84 -15.40 -11.41
CA VAL A 147 7.34 -16.58 -10.70
C VAL A 147 8.69 -17.01 -11.28
N GLY A 148 9.68 -17.13 -10.41
CA GLY A 148 11.05 -17.55 -10.76
C GLY A 148 12.08 -16.94 -9.83
N THR A 149 13.27 -17.51 -9.79
CA THR A 149 14.37 -17.02 -8.93
C THR A 149 14.82 -15.61 -9.30
N GLN A 150 14.63 -15.19 -10.55
CA GLN A 150 14.89 -13.83 -11.02
C GLN A 150 13.95 -12.80 -10.40
N TYR A 151 12.77 -13.21 -9.93
CA TYR A 151 11.77 -12.34 -9.28
C TYR A 151 11.80 -12.44 -7.75
N ARG A 152 12.92 -12.94 -7.19
CA ARG A 152 13.12 -12.91 -5.74
C ARG A 152 13.25 -11.48 -5.22
N THR A 153 13.01 -11.32 -3.94
CA THR A 153 13.14 -10.03 -3.26
C THR A 153 14.48 -9.95 -2.54
N GLY A 154 15.09 -8.76 -2.55
CA GLY A 154 16.39 -8.57 -1.90
C GLY A 154 16.74 -7.09 -1.74
N VAL A 155 17.51 -6.80 -0.69
CA VAL A 155 18.18 -5.53 -0.43
C VAL A 155 19.69 -5.82 -0.48
N TYR A 156 20.35 -5.26 -1.49
CA TYR A 156 21.79 -5.46 -1.68
C TYR A 156 22.53 -4.15 -1.46
N TYR A 157 23.49 -4.16 -0.54
CA TYR A 157 24.24 -2.97 -0.10
C TYR A 157 25.70 -3.04 -0.55
N LYS A 158 26.32 -1.88 -0.77
CA LYS A 158 27.76 -1.73 -0.98
C LYS A 158 28.49 -1.26 0.29
N ASP A 159 27.85 -0.37 1.03
CA ASP A 159 28.43 0.15 2.27
C ASP A 159 27.94 -0.68 3.47
N GLU A 160 28.87 -1.22 4.24
CA GLU A 160 28.55 -1.95 5.47
C GLU A 160 27.91 -1.06 6.55
N GLN A 161 28.08 0.27 6.47
CA GLN A 161 27.43 1.21 7.38
C GLN A 161 25.90 1.20 7.22
N ASP A 162 25.40 0.86 6.05
CA ASP A 162 23.95 0.72 5.78
C ASP A 162 23.31 -0.44 6.55
N LEU A 163 24.11 -1.44 6.97
CA LEU A 163 23.60 -2.65 7.63
C LEU A 163 22.81 -2.36 8.91
N GLU A 164 23.18 -1.35 9.66
CA GLU A 164 22.48 -1.00 10.89
C GLU A 164 21.04 -0.58 10.57
N VAL A 165 20.86 0.33 9.62
CA VAL A 165 19.54 0.82 9.17
C VAL A 165 18.75 -0.31 8.53
N ILE A 166 19.39 -1.11 7.65
CA ILE A 166 18.75 -2.26 7.00
C ILE A 166 18.22 -3.25 8.06
N ASN A 167 19.02 -3.59 9.07
CA ASN A 167 18.62 -4.49 10.14
C ASN A 167 17.43 -3.96 10.93
N GLN A 168 17.46 -2.68 11.32
CA GLN A 168 16.36 -2.04 12.06
C GLN A 168 15.04 -2.12 11.27
N VAL A 169 15.07 -1.83 9.96
CA VAL A 169 13.86 -1.88 9.12
C VAL A 169 13.38 -3.33 8.95
N PHE A 170 14.29 -4.29 8.73
CA PHE A 170 13.91 -5.71 8.63
C PHE A 170 13.25 -6.23 9.90
N GLU A 171 13.79 -5.89 11.06
CA GLU A 171 13.20 -6.25 12.36
C GLU A 171 11.80 -5.62 12.54
N GLN A 172 11.67 -4.34 12.23
CA GLN A 172 10.39 -3.62 12.28
C GLN A 172 9.34 -4.24 11.35
N VAL A 173 9.73 -4.62 10.14
CA VAL A 173 8.82 -5.25 9.16
C VAL A 173 8.47 -6.67 9.59
N ALA A 174 9.44 -7.46 10.07
CA ALA A 174 9.22 -8.84 10.51
C ALA A 174 8.14 -8.96 11.59
N GLN A 175 8.02 -7.97 12.49
CA GLN A 175 7.00 -7.94 13.53
C GLN A 175 5.56 -7.92 13.01
N LYS A 176 5.35 -7.60 11.73
CA LYS A 176 4.02 -7.54 11.09
C LYS A 176 3.57 -8.86 10.47
N TYR A 177 4.42 -9.87 10.47
CA TYR A 177 4.19 -11.14 9.79
C TYR A 177 4.44 -12.32 10.73
N ASP A 178 3.55 -13.31 10.68
CA ASP A 178 3.72 -14.59 11.41
C ASP A 178 4.76 -15.52 10.76
N GLN A 179 5.15 -15.22 9.51
CA GLN A 179 6.13 -15.97 8.75
C GLN A 179 7.44 -15.18 8.63
N PRO A 180 8.59 -15.86 8.55
CA PRO A 180 9.86 -15.19 8.32
C PRO A 180 9.86 -14.45 6.97
N LEU A 181 10.58 -13.34 6.92
CA LEU A 181 10.80 -12.61 5.67
C LEU A 181 11.61 -13.49 4.70
N ALA A 182 11.21 -13.50 3.44
CA ALA A 182 11.88 -14.18 2.33
C ALA A 182 12.81 -13.23 1.55
N VAL A 183 13.00 -12.01 2.04
CA VAL A 183 13.82 -10.97 1.42
C VAL A 183 15.29 -11.23 1.72
N GLU A 184 16.11 -11.34 0.67
CA GLU A 184 17.57 -11.43 0.81
C GLU A 184 18.12 -10.12 1.39
N LYS A 185 19.15 -10.24 2.24
CA LYS A 185 19.87 -9.12 2.82
C LYS A 185 21.35 -9.42 2.71
N GLU A 186 22.00 -8.93 1.67
CA GLU A 186 23.34 -9.35 1.29
C GLU A 186 24.16 -8.18 0.76
N ALA A 187 25.48 -8.29 0.85
CA ALA A 187 26.36 -7.39 0.11
C ALA A 187 26.15 -7.57 -1.40
N LEU A 188 26.24 -6.48 -2.14
CA LEU A 188 26.20 -6.51 -3.59
C LEU A 188 27.47 -7.21 -4.11
N SER A 189 27.31 -8.33 -4.80
CA SER A 189 28.43 -9.05 -5.42
C SER A 189 28.70 -8.56 -6.85
N ASN A 190 27.64 -8.30 -7.61
CA ASN A 190 27.71 -7.73 -8.96
C ASN A 190 26.37 -7.03 -9.30
N PHE A 191 26.44 -6.07 -10.23
CA PHE A 191 25.30 -5.43 -10.84
C PHE A 191 25.59 -5.17 -12.33
N ILE A 192 24.71 -5.62 -13.18
CA ILE A 192 24.81 -5.48 -14.63
C ILE A 192 23.60 -4.70 -15.08
N VAL A 193 23.82 -3.52 -15.69
CA VAL A 193 22.72 -2.70 -16.22
C VAL A 193 21.97 -3.49 -17.29
N ALA A 194 20.65 -3.52 -17.19
CA ALA A 194 19.80 -4.18 -18.18
C ALA A 194 19.79 -3.40 -19.51
N GLU A 195 19.37 -4.08 -20.55
CA GLU A 195 19.33 -3.56 -21.90
C GLU A 195 18.45 -2.28 -22.01
N ASP A 196 18.75 -1.39 -22.94
CA ASP A 196 18.08 -0.09 -23.10
C ASP A 196 16.55 -0.17 -23.23
N TYR A 197 16.04 -1.27 -23.79
CA TYR A 197 14.58 -1.46 -23.92
C TYR A 197 13.87 -1.76 -22.60
N HIS A 198 14.61 -2.12 -21.55
CA HIS A 198 14.10 -2.29 -20.21
C HIS A 198 14.06 -0.99 -19.39
N GLN A 199 14.95 -0.04 -19.70
CA GLN A 199 15.04 1.23 -18.98
C GLN A 199 13.80 2.10 -19.24
N ASP A 200 13.24 2.71 -18.19
CA ASP A 200 12.04 3.56 -18.24
C ASP A 200 10.86 2.88 -18.99
N TYR A 201 10.74 1.53 -18.84
CA TYR A 201 9.79 0.76 -19.65
C TYR A 201 8.35 1.24 -19.49
N LEU A 202 7.89 1.50 -18.26
CA LEU A 202 6.51 1.93 -18.00
C LEU A 202 6.27 3.40 -18.39
N GLN A 203 7.29 4.24 -18.42
CA GLN A 203 7.18 5.60 -18.98
C GLN A 203 7.00 5.55 -20.51
N LYS A 204 7.74 4.67 -21.18
CA LYS A 204 7.64 4.43 -22.63
C LYS A 204 6.35 3.65 -22.99
N ASN A 205 5.84 2.81 -22.06
CA ASN A 205 4.67 1.94 -22.25
C ASN A 205 3.67 2.08 -21.08
N PRO A 206 2.88 3.17 -20.99
CA PRO A 206 2.02 3.45 -19.83
C PRO A 206 0.95 2.39 -19.53
N ASN A 207 0.61 1.55 -20.52
CA ASN A 207 -0.32 0.41 -20.35
C ASN A 207 0.42 -0.93 -20.21
N GLY A 208 1.74 -0.91 -20.00
CA GLY A 208 2.56 -2.10 -19.79
C GLY A 208 2.17 -2.85 -18.52
N TYR A 209 2.56 -4.12 -18.45
CA TYR A 209 2.35 -4.92 -17.26
C TYR A 209 3.07 -4.34 -16.05
N CYS A 210 2.34 -4.18 -14.95
CA CYS A 210 2.88 -3.81 -13.65
C CYS A 210 2.00 -4.39 -12.54
N HIS A 211 2.62 -5.05 -11.55
CA HIS A 211 1.93 -5.54 -10.36
C HIS A 211 2.01 -4.55 -9.18
N ILE A 212 2.79 -3.48 -9.34
CA ILE A 212 3.01 -2.44 -8.32
C ILE A 212 2.07 -1.26 -8.60
N ASN A 213 1.48 -0.72 -7.55
CA ASN A 213 0.80 0.56 -7.64
C ASN A 213 1.81 1.71 -7.55
N VAL A 214 2.33 2.13 -8.70
CA VAL A 214 3.38 3.15 -8.79
C VAL A 214 2.95 4.54 -8.28
N ASN A 215 1.64 4.82 -8.21
CA ASN A 215 1.15 6.09 -7.71
C ASN A 215 1.33 6.24 -6.18
N GLN A 216 1.55 5.14 -5.46
CA GLN A 216 1.87 5.20 -4.03
C GLN A 216 3.24 5.83 -3.73
N ALA A 217 4.10 6.00 -4.74
CA ALA A 217 5.39 6.66 -4.59
C ALA A 217 5.27 8.14 -4.15
N SER A 218 4.17 8.81 -4.55
CA SER A 218 3.91 10.21 -4.17
C SER A 218 3.39 10.39 -2.73
N TYR A 219 3.10 9.29 -2.02
CA TYR A 219 2.66 9.37 -0.63
C TYR A 219 3.82 9.11 0.34
N PRO A 220 3.93 9.88 1.43
CA PRO A 220 4.98 9.69 2.41
C PRO A 220 4.94 8.28 3.00
N VAL A 221 6.08 7.78 3.39
CA VAL A 221 6.19 6.61 4.26
C VAL A 221 6.22 7.07 5.70
N ILE A 222 5.50 6.37 6.57
CA ILE A 222 5.48 6.66 7.98
C ILE A 222 6.27 5.59 8.71
N ASP A 223 7.25 6.02 9.48
CA ASP A 223 7.99 5.15 10.38
C ASP A 223 7.12 4.79 11.60
N ALA A 224 6.49 3.63 11.54
CA ALA A 224 5.61 3.15 12.61
C ALA A 224 6.32 3.03 13.97
N SER A 225 7.65 2.90 14.01
CA SER A 225 8.40 2.80 15.27
C SER A 225 8.41 4.10 16.07
N GLN A 226 8.15 5.24 15.41
CA GLN A 226 8.01 6.55 16.07
C GLN A 226 6.64 6.71 16.78
N TYR A 227 5.68 5.86 16.46
CA TYR A 227 4.32 5.92 16.98
C TYR A 227 3.91 4.56 17.56
N PRO A 228 4.57 4.07 18.63
CA PRO A 228 4.23 2.78 19.21
C PRO A 228 2.81 2.81 19.76
N LYS A 229 2.06 1.73 19.51
CA LYS A 229 0.72 1.57 20.10
C LYS A 229 0.86 1.49 21.63
N PRO A 230 0.17 2.35 22.41
CA PRO A 230 0.14 2.23 23.85
C PRO A 230 -0.46 0.89 24.28
N SER A 231 -0.10 0.42 25.49
CA SER A 231 -0.73 -0.75 26.08
C SER A 231 -2.23 -0.54 26.30
N ASP A 232 -2.99 -1.63 26.39
CA ASP A 232 -4.45 -1.58 26.61
C ASP A 232 -4.82 -0.80 27.88
N ASP A 233 -4.04 -0.94 28.95
CA ASP A 233 -4.25 -0.20 30.19
C ASP A 233 -3.96 1.30 30.07
N GLU A 234 -3.01 1.68 29.21
CA GLU A 234 -2.75 3.08 28.89
C GLU A 234 -3.85 3.64 28.00
N LEU A 235 -4.29 2.89 26.97
CA LEU A 235 -5.39 3.29 26.09
C LEU A 235 -6.67 3.56 26.89
N LYS A 236 -7.01 2.73 27.88
CA LYS A 236 -8.15 2.94 28.77
C LYS A 236 -8.05 4.19 29.65
N LYS A 237 -6.84 4.68 29.89
CA LYS A 237 -6.61 5.94 30.63
C LYS A 237 -6.61 7.16 29.74
N LEU A 238 -6.15 7.01 28.50
CA LEU A 238 -5.99 8.08 27.52
C LEU A 238 -7.28 8.40 26.78
N LEU A 239 -8.07 7.36 26.48
CA LEU A 239 -9.29 7.47 25.68
C LEU A 239 -10.53 7.54 26.57
N SER A 240 -11.55 8.31 26.14
CA SER A 240 -12.89 8.19 26.71
C SER A 240 -13.47 6.79 26.46
N PRO A 241 -14.48 6.36 27.23
CA PRO A 241 -15.14 5.08 27.01
C PRO A 241 -15.67 4.90 25.58
N GLU A 242 -16.18 5.98 24.97
CA GLU A 242 -16.70 5.98 23.61
C GLU A 242 -15.56 5.87 22.57
N GLU A 243 -14.47 6.64 22.74
CA GLU A 243 -13.29 6.54 21.85
C GLU A 243 -12.67 5.14 21.93
N TYR A 244 -12.56 4.56 23.13
CA TYR A 244 -12.07 3.20 23.32
C TYR A 244 -13.00 2.17 22.62
N ALA A 245 -14.31 2.32 22.78
CA ALA A 245 -15.28 1.43 22.17
C ALA A 245 -15.23 1.46 20.63
N VAL A 246 -15.05 2.65 20.04
CA VAL A 246 -14.88 2.80 18.58
C VAL A 246 -13.54 2.24 18.14
N THR A 247 -12.44 2.66 18.74
CA THR A 247 -11.08 2.34 18.23
C THR A 247 -10.65 0.91 18.48
N GLN A 248 -10.97 0.34 19.66
CA GLN A 248 -10.50 -0.98 20.09
C GLN A 248 -11.56 -2.07 19.93
N ASN A 249 -12.85 -1.74 20.03
CA ASN A 249 -13.95 -2.72 19.95
C ASN A 249 -14.75 -2.63 18.63
N GLY A 250 -14.32 -1.79 17.66
CA GLY A 250 -14.94 -1.69 16.35
C GLY A 250 -16.37 -1.14 16.36
N GLN A 251 -16.74 -0.34 17.38
CA GLN A 251 -18.06 0.31 17.40
C GLN A 251 -18.11 1.47 16.40
N THR A 252 -19.32 1.85 16.02
CA THR A 252 -19.59 2.95 15.09
C THR A 252 -20.33 4.05 15.82
N GLU A 253 -19.88 5.29 15.71
CA GLU A 253 -20.59 6.45 16.22
C GLU A 253 -21.80 6.81 15.35
N ARG A 254 -22.69 7.64 15.88
CA ARG A 254 -23.88 8.09 15.12
C ARG A 254 -23.48 8.96 13.96
N ALA A 255 -24.01 8.68 12.77
CA ALA A 255 -23.75 9.46 11.57
C ALA A 255 -24.16 10.95 11.73
N PHE A 256 -23.35 11.85 11.17
CA PHE A 256 -23.56 13.32 11.14
C PHE A 256 -23.70 13.98 12.52
N SER A 257 -23.20 13.35 13.58
CA SER A 257 -23.23 13.90 14.95
C SER A 257 -21.85 14.05 15.57
N ASN A 258 -20.80 13.78 14.81
CA ASN A 258 -19.42 13.78 15.26
C ASN A 258 -18.74 15.16 15.02
N ARG A 259 -17.56 15.36 15.65
CA ARG A 259 -16.86 16.65 15.68
C ARG A 259 -16.30 17.14 14.35
N TYR A 260 -16.15 16.25 13.36
CA TYR A 260 -15.49 16.53 12.07
C TYR A 260 -16.39 16.31 10.85
N TRP A 261 -17.72 16.15 11.04
CA TRP A 261 -18.63 15.85 9.92
C TRP A 261 -18.72 17.00 8.89
N ASP A 262 -18.39 18.22 9.29
CA ASP A 262 -18.38 19.45 8.48
C ASP A 262 -17.04 20.20 8.53
N GLN A 263 -15.94 19.48 8.79
CA GLN A 263 -14.59 20.04 8.85
C GLN A 263 -13.99 20.14 7.44
N PHE A 264 -13.65 21.36 7.01
CA PHE A 264 -13.08 21.68 5.70
C PHE A 264 -11.79 22.49 5.76
N GLU A 265 -11.25 22.74 6.95
CA GLU A 265 -10.00 23.44 7.16
C GLU A 265 -8.81 22.59 6.66
N ALA A 266 -7.77 23.27 6.10
CA ALA A 266 -6.55 22.60 5.66
C ALA A 266 -5.77 22.03 6.85
N GLY A 267 -5.41 20.77 6.78
CA GLY A 267 -4.72 20.07 7.86
C GLY A 267 -4.64 18.56 7.59
N ILE A 268 -4.26 17.80 8.62
CA ILE A 268 -4.19 16.34 8.57
C ILE A 268 -5.06 15.71 9.64
N TYR A 269 -5.52 14.50 9.36
CA TYR A 269 -6.03 13.58 10.36
C TYR A 269 -4.94 12.59 10.71
N VAL A 270 -4.54 12.59 11.98
CA VAL A 270 -3.45 11.73 12.42
C VAL A 270 -3.99 10.35 12.69
N ASP A 271 -3.83 9.52 11.72
CA ASP A 271 -3.67 8.08 11.78
C ASP A 271 -3.38 7.52 10.38
N VAL A 272 -2.49 6.55 10.25
CA VAL A 272 -2.14 5.96 8.96
C VAL A 272 -3.00 4.72 8.74
N ALA A 273 -4.00 4.85 7.87
CA ALA A 273 -5.00 3.82 7.63
C ALA A 273 -4.46 2.62 6.84
N THR A 274 -4.95 1.43 7.18
CA THR A 274 -4.87 0.21 6.36
C THR A 274 -6.27 -0.30 6.09
N TYR A 275 -6.39 -1.27 5.17
CA TYR A 275 -7.66 -1.89 4.80
C TYR A 275 -7.73 -3.33 5.29
N LYS A 276 -8.90 -3.72 5.80
CA LYS A 276 -9.23 -5.08 6.20
C LYS A 276 -10.67 -5.40 5.82
N GLU A 277 -10.93 -6.63 5.36
CA GLU A 277 -12.28 -7.07 5.09
C GLU A 277 -13.04 -7.31 6.40
N ASP A 278 -14.23 -6.68 6.54
CA ASP A 278 -15.13 -6.88 7.65
C ASP A 278 -16.39 -7.66 7.20
N LYS A 279 -16.63 -8.79 7.82
CA LYS A 279 -17.79 -9.67 7.56
C LYS A 279 -18.87 -9.61 8.67
N SER A 280 -18.80 -8.64 9.55
CA SER A 280 -19.77 -8.47 10.64
C SER A 280 -21.18 -8.12 10.11
N TYR A 281 -22.20 -8.38 10.88
CA TYR A 281 -23.61 -8.06 10.60
C TYR A 281 -24.15 -8.59 9.26
N ASN A 282 -23.65 -9.75 8.79
CA ASN A 282 -23.99 -10.32 7.46
C ASN A 282 -23.71 -9.41 6.26
N MET A 283 -22.82 -8.44 6.41
CA MET A 283 -22.34 -7.56 5.34
C MET A 283 -20.87 -7.85 5.07
N VAL A 284 -20.46 -7.79 3.81
CA VAL A 284 -19.04 -7.78 3.43
C VAL A 284 -18.67 -6.33 3.17
N ARG A 285 -17.80 -5.78 4.01
CA ARG A 285 -17.34 -4.39 3.94
C ARG A 285 -15.83 -4.36 4.04
N THR A 286 -15.19 -3.34 3.49
CA THR A 286 -13.76 -3.10 3.70
C THR A 286 -13.60 -2.19 4.90
N GLU A 287 -13.04 -2.72 5.96
CA GLU A 287 -12.70 -1.97 7.17
C GLU A 287 -11.46 -1.11 6.92
N VAL A 288 -11.48 0.11 7.45
CA VAL A 288 -10.33 1.01 7.49
C VAL A 288 -9.77 1.00 8.90
N ARG A 289 -8.49 0.67 9.02
CA ARG A 289 -7.77 0.62 10.31
C ARG A 289 -6.52 1.46 10.26
N SER A 290 -6.11 1.94 11.44
CA SER A 290 -4.81 2.58 11.61
C SER A 290 -3.67 1.60 11.37
N ARG A 291 -2.69 2.01 10.57
CA ARG A 291 -1.54 1.16 10.25
C ARG A 291 -0.64 0.89 11.47
N THR A 292 -0.49 1.87 12.33
CA THR A 292 0.39 1.80 13.52
C THR A 292 -0.35 1.36 14.76
N GLY A 293 -1.51 1.97 15.02
CA GLY A 293 -2.29 1.71 16.23
C GLY A 293 -3.24 0.53 16.12
N ASP A 294 -3.44 -0.02 14.91
CA ASP A 294 -4.47 -1.04 14.62
C ASP A 294 -5.87 -0.66 15.16
N SER A 295 -6.13 0.63 15.28
CA SER A 295 -7.42 1.17 15.70
C SER A 295 -8.44 1.05 14.57
N HIS A 296 -9.66 0.69 14.90
CA HIS A 296 -10.78 0.77 13.96
C HIS A 296 -11.06 2.24 13.63
N LEU A 297 -10.98 2.62 12.36
CA LEU A 297 -11.28 3.97 11.90
C LEU A 297 -12.69 4.07 11.31
N GLY A 298 -13.14 3.06 10.60
CA GLY A 298 -14.42 3.05 9.89
C GLY A 298 -14.44 2.07 8.73
N HIS A 299 -15.15 2.43 7.66
CA HIS A 299 -15.31 1.58 6.48
C HIS A 299 -15.23 2.40 5.20
N VAL A 300 -14.90 1.73 4.09
CA VAL A 300 -14.95 2.29 2.74
C VAL A 300 -16.06 1.61 1.94
N PHE A 301 -16.77 2.39 1.14
CA PHE A 301 -17.90 1.99 0.30
C PHE A 301 -17.62 2.37 -1.15
N THR A 302 -18.21 1.65 -2.10
CA THR A 302 -18.04 1.84 -3.56
C THR A 302 -19.12 2.71 -4.18
N ASP A 303 -19.86 3.46 -3.37
CA ASP A 303 -20.97 4.36 -3.75
C ASP A 303 -20.56 5.84 -3.75
N GLY A 304 -19.27 6.13 -3.82
CA GLY A 304 -18.73 7.48 -3.90
C GLY A 304 -18.82 8.10 -5.30
N PRO A 305 -18.47 9.39 -5.44
CA PRO A 305 -18.46 10.11 -6.71
C PRO A 305 -17.52 9.44 -7.73
N GLN A 306 -18.03 9.14 -8.94
CA GLN A 306 -17.27 8.43 -9.97
C GLN A 306 -16.08 9.26 -10.50
N ASP A 307 -16.24 10.58 -10.58
CA ASP A 307 -15.20 11.53 -10.97
C ASP A 307 -14.06 11.63 -9.96
N LYS A 308 -14.28 11.10 -8.73
CA LYS A 308 -13.29 11.03 -7.64
C LYS A 308 -12.89 9.60 -7.29
N GLY A 309 -13.00 8.66 -8.25
CA GLY A 309 -12.57 7.27 -8.07
C GLY A 309 -13.64 6.35 -7.47
N GLY A 310 -14.88 6.82 -7.26
CA GLY A 310 -16.02 5.97 -6.89
C GLY A 310 -16.05 5.49 -5.44
N LEU A 311 -15.10 5.91 -4.59
CA LEU A 311 -15.04 5.50 -3.18
C LEU A 311 -15.59 6.56 -2.24
N ARG A 312 -16.29 6.10 -1.20
CA ARG A 312 -16.75 6.92 -0.08
C ARG A 312 -16.24 6.32 1.23
N TYR A 313 -15.48 7.10 1.96
CA TYR A 313 -14.97 6.74 3.29
C TYR A 313 -15.93 7.23 4.35
N CYS A 314 -16.33 6.33 5.26
CA CYS A 314 -17.11 6.65 6.44
C CYS A 314 -16.22 6.42 7.66
N ILE A 315 -15.60 7.47 8.14
CA ILE A 315 -14.63 7.44 9.24
C ILE A 315 -15.28 7.97 10.51
N ASN A 316 -15.04 7.28 11.63
CA ASN A 316 -15.48 7.73 12.94
C ASN A 316 -14.57 8.86 13.43
N SER A 317 -15.14 9.99 13.80
CA SER A 317 -14.36 11.13 14.32
C SER A 317 -13.71 10.82 15.67
N LEU A 318 -14.27 9.87 16.43
CA LEU A 318 -13.72 9.40 17.70
C LEU A 318 -12.45 8.57 17.51
N SER A 319 -12.12 8.16 16.28
CA SER A 319 -10.90 7.39 15.95
C SER A 319 -9.78 8.25 15.36
N ILE A 320 -10.01 9.53 15.14
CA ILE A 320 -9.07 10.46 14.51
C ILE A 320 -8.98 11.78 15.28
N HIS A 321 -7.84 12.44 15.14
CA HIS A 321 -7.60 13.77 15.67
C HIS A 321 -7.16 14.71 14.54
N PHE A 322 -7.84 15.84 14.38
CA PHE A 322 -7.50 16.84 13.37
C PHE A 322 -6.38 17.76 13.86
N ILE A 323 -5.38 17.97 13.04
CA ILE A 323 -4.29 18.91 13.26
C ILE A 323 -4.31 19.94 12.12
N PRO A 324 -4.62 21.22 12.39
CA PRO A 324 -4.59 22.28 11.40
C PRO A 324 -3.19 22.43 10.78
N LYS A 325 -3.13 22.88 9.52
CA LYS A 325 -1.88 23.03 8.77
C LYS A 325 -0.86 23.91 9.49
N ASP A 326 -1.30 24.99 10.13
CA ASP A 326 -0.46 25.93 10.86
C ASP A 326 0.12 25.37 12.17
N GLN A 327 -0.43 24.25 12.70
CA GLN A 327 0.05 23.59 13.90
C GLN A 327 0.89 22.34 13.61
N MET A 328 0.96 21.92 12.35
CA MET A 328 1.61 20.66 11.98
C MET A 328 3.10 20.61 12.37
N GLU A 329 3.83 21.71 12.19
CA GLU A 329 5.24 21.79 12.55
C GLU A 329 5.46 21.65 14.07
N GLU A 330 4.71 22.41 14.87
CA GLU A 330 4.75 22.35 16.34
C GLU A 330 4.40 20.95 16.88
N LYS A 331 3.46 20.27 16.21
CA LYS A 331 3.01 18.91 16.59
C LYS A 331 3.91 17.77 16.06
N GLY A 332 5.02 18.11 15.39
CA GLY A 332 5.97 17.12 14.86
C GLY A 332 5.60 16.52 13.50
N TYR A 333 4.63 17.12 12.79
CA TYR A 333 4.17 16.69 11.47
C TYR A 333 4.60 17.63 10.34
N GLY A 334 5.63 18.48 10.58
CA GLY A 334 6.14 19.43 9.59
C GLY A 334 6.56 18.77 8.27
N TYR A 335 7.07 17.55 8.32
CA TYR A 335 7.44 16.75 7.14
C TYR A 335 6.26 16.41 6.21
N LEU A 336 5.03 16.63 6.62
CA LEU A 336 3.82 16.42 5.81
C LEU A 336 3.25 17.71 5.21
N LEU A 337 3.85 18.89 5.46
CA LEU A 337 3.30 20.19 5.01
C LEU A 337 3.13 20.27 3.50
N ASP A 338 4.04 19.69 2.72
CA ASP A 338 3.99 19.69 1.25
C ASP A 338 2.84 18.84 0.67
N TYR A 339 2.24 17.99 1.50
CA TYR A 339 1.10 17.13 1.11
C TYR A 339 -0.26 17.74 1.46
N VAL A 340 -0.29 18.91 2.10
CA VAL A 340 -1.53 19.60 2.53
C VAL A 340 -1.72 20.85 1.68
N GLU A 341 -2.78 20.87 0.87
CA GLU A 341 -3.17 21.99 0.02
C GLU A 341 -3.78 23.16 0.81
#